data_562964bef873a12bb069450d8b17ffb4
#
_entry.id   562964bef873a12bb069450d8b17ffb4
#
_cell.length_a   1.000
_cell.length_b   1.000
_cell.length_c   1.000
_cell.angle_alpha   90.00
_cell.angle_beta   90.00
_cell.angle_gamma   90.00
#
_symmetry.space_group_name_H-M   'P 1'
#
loop_
_entity.id
_entity.type
_entity.pdbx_description
1 polymer ?
#
loop_
_entity_poly.entity_id
_entity_poly.type
_entity_poly.pdbx_seq_one_letter_code
_entity_poly.pdbx_strand_id
1 'polypeptide(L)'
;INKLGYVNVHYPLQSCADELFKLIINFKFKNHTSLLYLRGEQISFNFKEMLLTYGFKIEELIVYKTIQRQNFSQTFCDEVRKNSFEMVIIFSQKSLELFFLLAKKHNLLEYFVDSCLIGFSDKIVEQAKLLAKENLKFKKIEKLSDNRILKKFYE
;
A
#
# COMPACT_ATOMS: atom_id res chain seq x y z
N ILE A 1 14.59 13.04 -4.19
CA ILE A 1 15.05 12.84 -5.58
C ILE A 1 15.90 14.03 -6.02
N ASN A 2 15.43 15.27 -5.83
CA ASN A 2 16.22 16.47 -6.18
C ASN A 2 17.58 16.54 -5.45
N LYS A 3 17.66 16.04 -4.20
CA LYS A 3 18.92 15.92 -3.45
C LYS A 3 19.93 14.93 -4.05
N LEU A 4 19.47 14.06 -4.96
CA LEU A 4 20.30 13.09 -5.68
C LEU A 4 20.72 13.59 -7.09
N GLY A 5 20.46 14.87 -7.40
CA GLY A 5 20.88 15.48 -8.67
C GLY A 5 19.93 15.25 -9.86
N TYR A 6 18.78 14.61 -9.66
CA TYR A 6 17.78 14.47 -10.72
C TYR A 6 17.01 15.78 -10.90
N VAL A 7 17.08 16.35 -12.11
CA VAL A 7 16.47 17.64 -12.45
C VAL A 7 15.13 17.49 -13.18
N ASN A 8 14.94 16.40 -13.93
CA ASN A 8 13.75 16.13 -14.73
C ASN A 8 12.94 15.00 -14.06
N VAL A 9 12.12 15.35 -13.09
CA VAL A 9 11.27 14.39 -12.37
C VAL A 9 9.82 14.68 -12.66
N HIS A 10 9.12 13.67 -13.19
CA HIS A 10 7.69 13.72 -13.48
C HIS A 10 6.97 12.69 -12.61
N TYR A 11 5.81 13.02 -12.11
CA TYR A 11 4.96 12.15 -11.31
C TYR A 11 3.49 12.36 -11.67
N PRO A 12 2.67 11.31 -11.59
CA PRO A 12 1.25 11.41 -11.89
C PRO A 12 0.51 12.19 -10.80
N LEU A 13 -0.66 12.74 -11.11
CA LEU A 13 -1.52 13.45 -10.16
C LEU A 13 -1.99 12.53 -9.01
N GLN A 14 -2.25 11.27 -9.32
CA GLN A 14 -2.57 10.25 -8.33
C GLN A 14 -1.50 9.16 -8.33
N SER A 15 -1.13 8.69 -7.13
CA SER A 15 -0.10 7.64 -6.95
C SER A 15 -0.66 6.26 -7.29
N CYS A 16 -1.05 6.04 -8.54
CA CYS A 16 -1.51 4.75 -9.05
C CYS A 16 -0.88 4.42 -10.40
N ALA A 17 -0.86 3.13 -10.74
CA ALA A 17 -0.22 2.60 -11.94
C ALA A 17 -0.86 3.13 -13.23
N ASP A 18 -2.19 3.24 -13.26
CA ASP A 18 -2.93 3.71 -14.43
C ASP A 18 -2.59 5.17 -14.77
N GLU A 19 -2.48 6.04 -13.77
CA GLU A 19 -2.13 7.45 -13.98
C GLU A 19 -0.66 7.59 -14.40
N LEU A 20 0.24 6.77 -13.86
CA LEU A 20 1.62 6.72 -14.33
C LEU A 20 1.70 6.26 -15.80
N PHE A 21 0.92 5.25 -16.17
CA PHE A 21 0.84 4.78 -17.56
C PHE A 21 0.36 5.90 -18.49
N LYS A 22 -0.73 6.59 -18.14
CA LYS A 22 -1.23 7.75 -18.91
C LYS A 22 -0.19 8.86 -19.04
N LEU A 23 0.56 9.14 -17.96
CA LEU A 23 1.64 10.11 -17.99
C LEU A 23 2.71 9.70 -19.01
N ILE A 24 3.12 8.43 -19.01
CA ILE A 24 4.15 7.92 -19.93
C ILE A 24 3.71 8.02 -21.39
N ILE A 25 2.52 7.53 -21.73
CA ILE A 25 2.05 7.53 -23.13
C ILE A 25 1.80 8.94 -23.68
N ASN A 26 1.48 9.90 -22.81
CA ASN A 26 1.27 11.30 -23.21
C ASN A 26 2.57 12.13 -23.19
N PHE A 27 3.67 11.57 -22.70
CA PHE A 27 4.93 12.27 -22.63
C PHE A 27 5.59 12.31 -24.02
N LYS A 28 6.03 13.50 -24.44
CA LYS A 28 6.71 13.69 -25.74
C LYS A 28 8.16 13.18 -25.64
N PHE A 29 8.37 11.90 -25.82
CA PHE A 29 9.71 11.31 -25.93
C PHE A 29 10.32 11.58 -27.31
N LYS A 30 11.66 11.60 -27.36
CA LYS A 30 12.37 11.56 -28.64
C LYS A 30 12.18 10.18 -29.28
N ASN A 31 12.24 10.13 -30.61
CA ASN A 31 12.17 8.85 -31.34
C ASN A 31 13.21 7.86 -30.81
N HIS A 32 12.84 6.59 -30.68
CA HIS A 32 13.69 5.49 -30.17
C HIS A 32 14.10 5.60 -28.68
N THR A 33 13.33 6.30 -27.85
CA THR A 33 13.57 6.30 -26.39
C THR A 33 13.37 4.91 -25.83
N SER A 34 14.39 4.40 -25.14
CA SER A 34 14.29 3.19 -24.34
C SER A 34 13.93 3.54 -22.89
N LEU A 35 13.00 2.80 -22.32
CA LEU A 35 12.55 2.96 -20.94
C LEU A 35 13.18 1.88 -20.07
N LEU A 36 13.66 2.23 -18.89
CA LEU A 36 14.05 1.30 -17.86
C LEU A 36 13.03 1.31 -16.74
N TYR A 37 12.39 0.16 -16.51
CA TYR A 37 11.41 -0.03 -15.45
C TYR A 37 12.04 -0.73 -14.25
N LEU A 38 12.29 0.04 -13.19
CA LEU A 38 12.75 -0.49 -11.90
C LEU A 38 11.55 -0.94 -11.10
N ARG A 39 11.48 -2.23 -10.73
CA ARG A 39 10.30 -2.78 -10.05
C ARG A 39 10.62 -3.81 -8.98
N GLY A 40 9.63 -4.09 -8.16
CA GLY A 40 9.64 -5.28 -7.30
C GLY A 40 9.41 -6.57 -8.09
N GLU A 41 9.77 -7.71 -7.50
CA GLU A 41 9.51 -9.04 -8.09
C GLU A 41 8.00 -9.25 -8.35
N GLN A 42 7.16 -8.89 -7.39
CA GLN A 42 5.71 -8.96 -7.53
C GLN A 42 5.15 -7.65 -8.10
N ILE A 43 4.34 -7.75 -9.13
CA ILE A 43 3.68 -6.62 -9.79
C ILE A 43 2.16 -6.81 -9.79
N SER A 44 1.43 -5.71 -9.65
CA SER A 44 -0.03 -5.65 -9.81
C SER A 44 -0.46 -5.08 -11.16
N PHE A 45 0.49 -4.53 -11.93
CA PHE A 45 0.25 -3.90 -13.21
C PHE A 45 1.42 -4.21 -14.16
N ASN A 46 1.12 -4.77 -15.33
CA ASN A 46 2.14 -5.17 -16.30
C ASN A 46 2.50 -4.02 -17.24
N PHE A 47 3.29 -3.06 -16.74
CA PHE A 47 3.76 -1.92 -17.54
C PHE A 47 4.48 -2.32 -18.81
N LYS A 48 5.31 -3.37 -18.76
CA LYS A 48 6.11 -3.79 -19.90
C LYS A 48 5.23 -4.18 -21.07
N GLU A 49 4.30 -5.09 -20.82
CA GLU A 49 3.41 -5.59 -21.86
C GLU A 49 2.57 -4.45 -22.47
N MET A 50 2.00 -3.60 -21.62
CA MET A 50 1.20 -2.49 -22.09
C MET A 50 2.02 -1.47 -22.88
N LEU A 51 3.21 -1.08 -22.43
CA LEU A 51 4.05 -0.11 -23.13
C LEU A 51 4.61 -0.64 -24.44
N LEU A 52 4.87 -1.95 -24.54
CA LEU A 52 5.24 -2.59 -25.80
C LEU A 52 4.14 -2.45 -26.86
N THR A 53 2.85 -2.53 -26.49
CA THR A 53 1.73 -2.32 -27.45
C THR A 53 1.66 -0.89 -27.97
N TYR A 54 2.23 0.08 -27.24
CA TYR A 54 2.36 1.47 -27.67
C TYR A 54 3.68 1.76 -28.39
N GLY A 55 4.47 0.74 -28.71
CA GLY A 55 5.70 0.86 -29.48
C GLY A 55 6.94 1.31 -28.69
N PHE A 56 6.86 1.36 -27.38
CA PHE A 56 8.02 1.68 -26.53
C PHE A 56 8.99 0.49 -26.45
N LYS A 57 10.29 0.80 -26.43
CA LYS A 57 11.31 -0.15 -25.99
C LYS A 57 11.42 -0.07 -24.49
N ILE A 58 11.21 -1.18 -23.79
CA ILE A 58 11.26 -1.21 -22.34
C ILE A 58 12.04 -2.41 -21.82
N GLU A 59 12.97 -2.14 -20.92
CA GLU A 59 13.69 -3.13 -20.14
C GLU A 59 13.24 -3.07 -18.67
N GLU A 60 13.22 -4.21 -18.02
CA GLU A 60 12.84 -4.32 -16.60
C GLU A 60 14.04 -4.73 -15.76
N LEU A 61 14.18 -4.12 -14.60
CA LEU A 61 15.12 -4.53 -13.59
C LEU A 61 14.38 -4.74 -12.26
N ILE A 62 14.43 -5.97 -11.75
CA ILE A 62 13.92 -6.30 -10.43
C ILE A 62 14.94 -5.83 -9.40
N VAL A 63 14.58 -4.83 -8.61
CA VAL A 63 15.48 -4.19 -7.63
C VAL A 63 15.17 -4.54 -6.19
N TYR A 64 13.99 -5.15 -5.90
CA TYR A 64 13.65 -5.65 -4.58
C TYR A 64 12.65 -6.81 -4.63
N LYS A 65 12.62 -7.56 -3.55
CA LYS A 65 11.67 -8.65 -3.30
C LYS A 65 10.94 -8.40 -1.98
N THR A 66 9.63 -8.58 -1.99
CA THR A 66 8.80 -8.52 -0.77
C THR A 66 8.58 -9.93 -0.24
N ILE A 67 8.99 -10.18 0.99
CA ILE A 67 8.77 -11.45 1.68
C ILE A 67 7.66 -11.24 2.71
N GLN A 68 6.56 -11.98 2.58
CA GLN A 68 5.48 -11.96 3.56
C GLN A 68 5.93 -12.62 4.87
N ARG A 69 5.65 -11.96 5.99
CA ARG A 69 5.81 -12.58 7.31
C ARG A 69 4.83 -13.74 7.47
N GLN A 70 5.31 -14.83 8.03
CA GLN A 70 4.49 -16.02 8.32
C GLN A 70 3.90 -16.01 9.74
N ASN A 71 4.47 -15.21 10.62
CA ASN A 71 4.06 -15.09 12.03
C ASN A 71 4.33 -13.68 12.55
N PHE A 72 3.54 -13.27 13.54
CA PHE A 72 3.96 -12.19 14.42
C PHE A 72 5.10 -12.67 15.34
N SER A 73 5.96 -11.75 15.78
CA SER A 73 6.93 -12.07 16.83
C SER A 73 6.22 -12.28 18.16
N GLN A 74 6.81 -13.10 19.03
CA GLN A 74 6.26 -13.29 20.38
C GLN A 74 6.16 -11.96 21.14
N THR A 75 7.19 -11.13 21.05
CA THR A 75 7.21 -9.79 21.65
C THR A 75 6.01 -8.95 21.20
N PHE A 76 5.70 -8.92 19.89
CA PHE A 76 4.53 -8.20 19.39
C PHE A 76 3.22 -8.77 19.94
N CYS A 77 3.08 -10.10 19.98
CA CYS A 77 1.89 -10.73 20.54
C CYS A 77 1.68 -10.38 22.02
N ASP A 78 2.77 -10.34 22.79
CA ASP A 78 2.73 -9.99 24.20
C ASP A 78 2.39 -8.52 24.43
N GLU A 79 2.92 -7.63 23.58
CA GLU A 79 2.56 -6.20 23.58
C GLU A 79 1.08 -5.99 23.27
N VAL A 80 0.55 -6.67 22.25
CA VAL A 80 -0.88 -6.58 21.90
C VAL A 80 -1.78 -7.04 23.05
N ARG A 81 -1.38 -8.09 23.78
CA ARG A 81 -2.17 -8.60 24.94
C ARG A 81 -2.12 -7.69 26.15
N LYS A 82 -1.04 -6.92 26.31
CA LYS A 82 -0.84 -6.02 27.47
C LYS A 82 -1.40 -4.63 27.25
N ASN A 83 -1.42 -4.18 26.02
CA ASN A 83 -1.76 -2.80 25.67
C ASN A 83 -2.95 -2.76 24.73
N SER A 84 -3.82 -1.76 24.88
CA SER A 84 -4.82 -1.41 23.90
C SER A 84 -4.22 -0.50 22.82
N PHE A 85 -4.58 -0.73 21.57
CA PHE A 85 -4.21 0.15 20.47
C PHE A 85 -5.43 0.97 20.06
N GLU A 86 -5.31 2.27 20.12
CA GLU A 86 -6.39 3.17 19.69
C GLU A 86 -6.57 3.17 18.17
N MET A 87 -5.46 2.89 17.45
CA MET A 87 -5.44 2.99 16.00
C MET A 87 -4.59 1.90 15.35
N VAL A 88 -5.11 1.35 14.23
CA VAL A 88 -4.38 0.47 13.31
C VAL A 88 -4.34 1.13 11.94
N ILE A 89 -3.14 1.46 11.45
CA ILE A 89 -2.94 2.15 10.17
C ILE A 89 -2.49 1.15 9.10
N ILE A 90 -3.18 1.12 7.97
CA ILE A 90 -2.95 0.17 6.87
C ILE A 90 -2.72 0.91 5.55
N PHE A 91 -1.57 0.68 4.92
CA PHE A 91 -1.17 1.34 3.68
C PHE A 91 -1.43 0.52 2.41
N SER A 92 -1.69 -0.79 2.52
CA SER A 92 -1.95 -1.63 1.35
C SER A 92 -2.96 -2.74 1.64
N GLN A 93 -3.66 -3.21 0.60
CA GLN A 93 -4.58 -4.34 0.70
C GLN A 93 -3.86 -5.63 1.17
N LYS A 94 -2.66 -5.88 0.66
CA LYS A 94 -1.84 -7.04 1.10
C LYS A 94 -1.48 -6.96 2.59
N SER A 95 -1.16 -5.77 3.10
CA SER A 95 -0.90 -5.58 4.54
C SER A 95 -2.14 -5.80 5.38
N LEU A 96 -3.31 -5.40 4.88
CA LEU A 96 -4.59 -5.63 5.53
C LEU A 96 -4.91 -7.13 5.64
N GLU A 97 -4.84 -7.84 4.52
CA GLU A 97 -5.07 -9.29 4.47
C GLU A 97 -4.14 -10.04 5.41
N LEU A 98 -2.85 -9.70 5.36
CA LEU A 98 -1.84 -10.31 6.21
C LEU A 98 -2.08 -10.00 7.70
N PHE A 99 -2.46 -8.77 8.03
CA PHE A 99 -2.82 -8.39 9.40
C PHE A 99 -3.96 -9.27 9.94
N PHE A 100 -5.07 -9.38 9.21
CA PHE A 100 -6.20 -10.21 9.63
C PHE A 100 -5.84 -11.69 9.74
N LEU A 101 -5.08 -12.21 8.75
CA LEU A 101 -4.61 -13.59 8.75
C LEU A 101 -3.78 -13.90 9.98
N LEU A 102 -2.77 -13.07 10.28
CA LEU A 102 -1.87 -13.29 11.42
C LEU A 102 -2.54 -12.98 12.74
N ALA A 103 -3.38 -11.94 12.83
CA ALA A 103 -4.14 -11.65 14.04
C ALA A 103 -5.09 -12.78 14.40
N LYS A 104 -5.75 -13.40 13.41
CA LYS A 104 -6.57 -14.60 13.60
C LYS A 104 -5.75 -15.80 14.02
N LYS A 105 -4.61 -16.04 13.33
CA LYS A 105 -3.69 -17.16 13.64
C LYS A 105 -3.17 -17.14 15.08
N HIS A 106 -2.93 -15.94 15.62
CA HIS A 106 -2.39 -15.74 16.96
C HIS A 106 -3.45 -15.44 18.03
N ASN A 107 -4.75 -15.54 17.68
CA ASN A 107 -5.89 -15.20 18.55
C ASN A 107 -5.78 -13.78 19.14
N LEU A 108 -5.47 -12.80 18.30
CA LEU A 108 -5.27 -11.41 18.70
C LEU A 108 -6.40 -10.47 18.23
N LEU A 109 -7.35 -10.95 17.42
CA LEU A 109 -8.38 -10.09 16.84
C LEU A 109 -9.19 -9.32 17.90
N GLU A 110 -9.52 -9.97 19.01
CA GLU A 110 -10.32 -9.39 20.10
C GLU A 110 -9.67 -8.16 20.74
N TYR A 111 -8.32 -8.09 20.72
CA TYR A 111 -7.57 -6.96 21.29
C TYR A 111 -7.65 -5.67 20.44
N PHE A 112 -8.23 -5.74 19.23
CA PHE A 112 -8.38 -4.61 18.32
C PHE A 112 -9.84 -4.13 18.20
N VAL A 113 -10.77 -4.66 19.00
CA VAL A 113 -12.20 -4.29 18.96
C VAL A 113 -12.41 -2.79 19.16
N ASP A 114 -11.71 -2.21 20.10
CA ASP A 114 -11.81 -0.80 20.44
C ASP A 114 -10.94 0.11 19.56
N SER A 115 -10.14 -0.48 18.66
CA SER A 115 -9.29 0.26 17.76
C SER A 115 -10.07 0.91 16.60
N CYS A 116 -9.58 2.04 16.13
CA CYS A 116 -9.95 2.62 14.85
C CYS A 116 -9.02 2.08 13.76
N LEU A 117 -9.54 1.38 12.76
CA LEU A 117 -8.75 0.97 11.59
C LEU A 117 -8.77 2.08 10.54
N ILE A 118 -7.59 2.52 10.12
CA ILE A 118 -7.41 3.58 9.14
C ILE A 118 -6.75 3.02 7.89
N GLY A 119 -7.48 3.06 6.76
CA GLY A 119 -6.98 2.68 5.45
C GLY A 119 -6.49 3.90 4.66
N PHE A 120 -5.39 3.74 3.94
CA PHE A 120 -4.84 4.81 3.09
C PHE A 120 -5.70 5.11 1.84
N SER A 121 -6.51 4.16 1.37
CA SER A 121 -7.38 4.33 0.19
C SER A 121 -8.78 3.75 0.43
N ASP A 122 -9.75 4.17 -0.40
CA ASP A 122 -11.12 3.66 -0.34
C ASP A 122 -11.17 2.14 -0.51
N LYS A 123 -10.36 1.58 -1.41
CA LYS A 123 -10.24 0.13 -1.63
C LYS A 123 -9.83 -0.62 -0.35
N ILE A 124 -8.90 -0.07 0.42
CA ILE A 124 -8.48 -0.67 1.70
C ILE A 124 -9.61 -0.59 2.72
N VAL A 125 -10.31 0.54 2.80
CA VAL A 125 -11.43 0.75 3.72
C VAL A 125 -12.59 -0.21 3.42
N GLU A 126 -12.96 -0.35 2.15
CA GLU A 126 -14.01 -1.28 1.71
C GLU A 126 -13.65 -2.73 2.04
N GLN A 127 -12.44 -3.15 1.72
CA GLN A 127 -11.94 -4.49 2.04
C GLN A 127 -11.87 -4.71 3.55
N ALA A 128 -11.44 -3.72 4.33
CA ALA A 128 -11.42 -3.80 5.78
C ALA A 128 -12.82 -4.00 6.37
N LYS A 129 -13.82 -3.31 5.84
CA LYS A 129 -15.23 -3.49 6.25
C LYS A 129 -15.74 -4.90 5.98
N LEU A 130 -15.38 -5.49 4.83
CA LEU A 130 -15.74 -6.87 4.49
C LEU A 130 -15.07 -7.86 5.47
N LEU A 131 -13.76 -7.78 5.63
CA LEU A 131 -13.01 -8.66 6.53
C LEU A 131 -13.43 -8.50 8.00
N ALA A 132 -13.74 -7.29 8.42
CA ALA A 132 -14.21 -7.02 9.78
C ALA A 132 -15.58 -7.63 10.07
N LYS A 133 -16.51 -7.65 9.11
CA LYS A 133 -17.84 -8.28 9.28
C LYS A 133 -17.73 -9.77 9.60
N GLU A 134 -16.75 -10.43 8.99
CA GLU A 134 -16.57 -11.88 9.12
C GLU A 134 -15.78 -12.25 10.38
N ASN A 135 -14.88 -11.38 10.82
CA ASN A 135 -13.87 -11.73 11.84
C ASN A 135 -13.97 -10.89 13.11
N LEU A 136 -14.18 -9.57 13.00
CA LEU A 136 -14.12 -8.65 14.13
C LEU A 136 -14.75 -7.30 13.78
N LYS A 137 -15.47 -6.72 14.74
CA LYS A 137 -16.00 -5.36 14.62
C LYS A 137 -15.00 -4.36 15.20
N PHE A 138 -14.26 -3.68 14.35
CA PHE A 138 -13.53 -2.49 14.78
C PHE A 138 -14.51 -1.40 15.21
N LYS A 139 -14.14 -0.62 16.23
CA LYS A 139 -14.91 0.55 16.69
C LYS A 139 -15.20 1.51 15.54
N LYS A 140 -14.25 1.71 14.62
CA LYS A 140 -14.40 2.56 13.46
C LYS A 140 -13.47 2.12 12.35
N ILE A 141 -13.91 2.29 11.09
CA ILE A 141 -13.06 2.09 9.90
C ILE A 141 -13.15 3.34 9.06
N GLU A 142 -12.02 4.04 8.87
CA GLU A 142 -11.93 5.31 8.16
C GLU A 142 -10.82 5.32 7.11
N LYS A 143 -10.96 6.23 6.15
CA LYS A 143 -9.89 6.56 5.20
C LYS A 143 -8.98 7.61 5.81
N LEU A 144 -7.68 7.45 5.62
CA LEU A 144 -6.71 8.50 5.92
C LEU A 144 -6.92 9.64 4.92
N SER A 145 -7.70 10.64 5.31
CA SER A 145 -7.85 11.88 4.55
C SER A 145 -6.91 12.93 5.14
N ASP A 146 -6.21 13.65 4.25
CA ASP A 146 -5.22 14.66 4.62
C ASP A 146 -5.62 15.51 5.83
N ASN A 147 -4.73 15.59 6.79
CA ASN A 147 -4.67 16.52 7.94
C ASN A 147 -5.77 16.46 9.01
N ARG A 148 -6.95 15.88 8.80
CA ARG A 148 -8.00 15.90 9.85
C ARG A 148 -7.86 14.80 10.89
N ILE A 149 -7.38 13.63 10.49
CA ILE A 149 -7.22 12.49 11.42
C ILE A 149 -6.02 12.75 12.34
N LEU A 150 -4.92 13.25 11.79
CA LEU A 150 -3.73 13.56 12.57
C LEU A 150 -3.98 14.70 13.57
N LYS A 151 -4.79 15.72 13.22
CA LYS A 151 -5.14 16.81 14.15
C LYS A 151 -5.94 16.35 15.36
N LYS A 152 -6.81 15.34 15.22
CA LYS A 152 -7.60 14.81 16.35
C LYS A 152 -6.79 14.06 17.41
N PHE A 153 -5.55 13.71 17.14
CA PHE A 153 -4.66 12.98 18.03
C PHE A 153 -3.59 13.88 18.67
N TYR A 154 -3.51 15.15 18.24
CA TYR A 154 -2.59 16.16 18.80
C TYR A 154 -3.31 17.27 19.60
N GLU A 155 -4.64 17.24 19.67
CA GLU A 155 -5.48 18.01 20.57
C GLU A 155 -5.97 17.15 21.75
#